data_27a516f0a24238693a51472ed2e2c0cc
#
_entry.id   27a516f0a24238693a51472ed2e2c0cc
#
_cell.length_a   1.000
_cell.length_b   1.000
_cell.length_c   1.000
_cell.angle_alpha   90.00
_cell.angle_beta   90.00
_cell.angle_gamma   90.00
#
_symmetry.space_group_name_H-M   'P 1'
#
loop_
_entity.id
_entity.type
_entity.pdbx_description
1 polymer ?
#
loop_
_entity_poly.entity_id
_entity_poly.type
_entity_poly.pdbx_seq_one_letter_code
_entity_poly.pdbx_strand_id
1 'polypeptide(L)'
;SVPALAEIGSLRTRVAAIVPGVDPKEIPRKFRRSMSQMSVYATLACQEAVAMSHITEGHCSSGDLGVSIGSTVGSPIATHAFYKDFLSSTTLDNVRATLFFQIMSHSCASNVAHVLGITGRLLAPSSACSTSTQAIGYGYEMIASGKQDIMLCGGSDEFHLLSAATFDIINAASI
;
A
#
# COMPACT_ATOMS: atom_id res chain seq x y z
N SER A 1 10.66 -2.54 20.36
CA SER A 1 11.41 -3.54 19.55
C SER A 1 10.43 -4.51 18.88
N VAL A 2 10.82 -5.04 17.76
CA VAL A 2 10.03 -6.04 16.99
C VAL A 2 10.73 -7.39 17.15
N PRO A 3 10.11 -8.39 17.84
CA PRO A 3 10.75 -9.67 18.10
C PRO A 3 11.27 -10.39 16.85
N ALA A 4 10.52 -10.34 15.74
CA ALA A 4 10.91 -10.97 14.48
C ALA A 4 12.26 -10.43 13.91
N LEU A 5 12.66 -9.21 14.23
CA LEU A 5 13.95 -8.67 13.80
C LEU A 5 15.13 -9.31 14.56
N ALA A 6 14.88 -9.90 15.72
CA ALA A 6 15.90 -10.61 16.49
C ALA A 6 16.30 -11.97 15.89
N GLU A 7 15.47 -12.52 15.01
CA GLU A 7 15.72 -13.82 14.37
C GLU A 7 16.84 -13.73 13.31
N ILE A 8 17.14 -12.52 12.83
CA ILE A 8 18.23 -12.31 11.86
C ILE A 8 19.48 -11.88 12.63
N GLY A 9 20.43 -12.79 12.80
CA GLY A 9 21.61 -12.60 13.64
C GLY A 9 22.49 -11.42 13.30
N SER A 10 22.64 -11.07 12.02
CA SER A 10 23.49 -9.97 11.55
C SER A 10 22.75 -8.63 11.44
N LEU A 11 21.45 -8.60 11.64
CA LEU A 11 20.65 -7.38 11.56
C LEU A 11 20.95 -6.47 12.75
N ARG A 12 21.28 -5.21 12.51
CA ARG A 12 21.57 -4.23 13.57
C ARG A 12 20.29 -3.57 14.10
N THR A 13 19.37 -3.27 13.19
CA THR A 13 18.09 -2.67 13.59
C THR A 13 17.24 -3.66 14.39
N ARG A 14 16.57 -3.16 15.43
CA ARG A 14 15.66 -3.92 16.30
C ARG A 14 14.29 -3.24 16.44
N VAL A 15 14.09 -2.15 15.70
CA VAL A 15 12.89 -1.33 15.77
C VAL A 15 12.21 -1.21 14.41
N ALA A 16 10.89 -1.14 14.42
CA ALA A 16 10.08 -0.79 13.28
C ALA A 16 8.76 -0.16 13.76
N ALA A 17 8.18 0.71 12.96
CA ALA A 17 6.81 1.18 13.15
C ALA A 17 5.85 0.15 12.57
N ILE A 18 5.07 -0.47 13.43
CA ILE A 18 4.05 -1.46 13.05
C ILE A 18 2.68 -0.85 13.33
N VAL A 19 1.76 -1.00 12.39
CA VAL A 19 0.37 -0.58 12.57
C VAL A 19 -0.36 -1.64 13.40
N PRO A 20 -0.74 -1.35 14.66
CA PRO A 20 -1.44 -2.31 15.51
C PRO A 20 -2.94 -2.30 15.25
N GLY A 21 -3.61 -3.41 15.59
CA GLY A 21 -5.06 -3.46 15.76
C GLY A 21 -5.90 -3.34 14.50
N VAL A 22 -5.32 -3.46 13.32
CA VAL A 22 -6.08 -3.41 12.06
C VAL A 22 -6.76 -4.75 11.81
N ASP A 23 -8.10 -4.75 11.74
CA ASP A 23 -8.88 -5.91 11.30
C ASP A 23 -9.21 -5.79 9.80
N PRO A 24 -8.60 -6.63 8.95
CA PRO A 24 -8.93 -6.63 7.53
C PRO A 24 -10.39 -6.93 7.22
N LYS A 25 -11.15 -7.51 8.16
CA LYS A 25 -12.56 -7.84 7.98
C LYS A 25 -13.48 -6.62 7.89
N GLU A 26 -13.00 -5.44 8.28
CA GLU A 26 -13.69 -4.18 8.05
C GLU A 26 -13.91 -3.90 6.55
N ILE A 27 -13.05 -4.47 5.70
CA ILE A 27 -13.24 -4.43 4.24
C ILE A 27 -14.00 -5.68 3.79
N PRO A 28 -15.09 -5.55 3.00
CA PRO A 28 -15.85 -6.69 2.49
C PRO A 28 -14.97 -7.70 1.75
N ARG A 29 -15.21 -9.00 1.97
CA ARG A 29 -14.39 -10.10 1.42
C ARG A 29 -14.22 -10.02 -0.10
N LYS A 30 -15.23 -9.54 -0.84
CA LYS A 30 -15.19 -9.42 -2.31
C LYS A 30 -14.04 -8.54 -2.79
N PHE A 31 -13.66 -7.52 -2.03
CA PHE A 31 -12.53 -6.64 -2.31
C PHE A 31 -11.22 -7.18 -1.70
N ARG A 32 -11.27 -7.54 -0.42
CA ARG A 32 -10.12 -7.90 0.40
C ARG A 32 -9.30 -9.10 -0.11
N ARG A 33 -9.92 -10.06 -0.78
CA ARG A 33 -9.25 -11.30 -1.22
C ARG A 33 -8.06 -11.09 -2.16
N SER A 34 -7.99 -9.94 -2.84
CA SER A 34 -6.90 -9.56 -3.74
C SER A 34 -5.99 -8.48 -3.16
N MET A 35 -6.22 -8.07 -1.91
CA MET A 35 -5.43 -7.03 -1.25
C MET A 35 -4.19 -7.62 -0.56
N SER A 36 -3.08 -6.90 -0.64
CA SER A 36 -1.95 -7.01 0.27
C SER A 36 -2.25 -6.25 1.57
N GLN A 37 -1.41 -6.42 2.57
CA GLN A 37 -1.57 -5.70 3.84
C GLN A 37 -1.45 -4.19 3.67
N MET A 38 -0.52 -3.71 2.82
CA MET A 38 -0.43 -2.28 2.49
C MET A 38 -1.74 -1.75 1.88
N SER A 39 -2.39 -2.53 1.01
CA SER A 39 -3.67 -2.13 0.40
C SER A 39 -4.80 -2.06 1.43
N VAL A 40 -4.80 -2.94 2.43
CA VAL A 40 -5.73 -2.90 3.56
C VAL A 40 -5.52 -1.62 4.37
N TYR A 41 -4.28 -1.30 4.73
CA TYR A 41 -3.96 -0.08 5.48
C TYR A 41 -4.38 1.18 4.72
N ALA A 42 -3.99 1.27 3.44
CA ALA A 42 -4.37 2.40 2.60
C ALA A 42 -5.89 2.57 2.52
N THR A 43 -6.61 1.47 2.34
CA THR A 43 -8.08 1.51 2.19
C THR A 43 -8.77 1.98 3.47
N LEU A 44 -8.40 1.44 4.63
CA LEU A 44 -8.99 1.83 5.91
C LEU A 44 -8.68 3.29 6.26
N ALA A 45 -7.43 3.71 6.07
CA ALA A 45 -7.05 5.11 6.27
C ALA A 45 -7.80 6.07 5.33
N CYS A 46 -8.03 5.66 4.07
CA CYS A 46 -8.80 6.45 3.12
C CYS A 46 -10.30 6.49 3.46
N GLN A 47 -10.87 5.40 3.96
CA GLN A 47 -12.26 5.41 4.44
C GLN A 47 -12.43 6.38 5.61
N GLU A 48 -11.49 6.39 6.55
CA GLU A 48 -11.47 7.33 7.66
C GLU A 48 -11.34 8.78 7.17
N ALA A 49 -10.40 9.06 6.27
CA ALA A 49 -10.21 10.39 5.69
C ALA A 49 -11.47 10.90 4.96
N VAL A 50 -12.13 10.05 4.18
CA VAL A 50 -13.40 10.38 3.51
C VAL A 50 -14.50 10.67 4.55
N ALA A 51 -14.62 9.86 5.59
CA ALA A 51 -15.60 10.08 6.64
C ALA A 51 -15.39 11.41 7.39
N MET A 52 -14.13 11.83 7.58
CA MET A 52 -13.76 13.08 8.24
C MET A 52 -13.96 14.32 7.36
N SER A 53 -13.91 14.17 6.02
CA SER A 53 -13.86 15.29 5.06
C SER A 53 -15.21 15.74 4.51
N HIS A 54 -16.33 15.14 4.93
CA HIS A 54 -17.67 15.37 4.37
C HIS A 54 -17.82 15.01 2.88
N ILE A 55 -16.88 14.25 2.31
CA ILE A 55 -16.98 13.69 0.96
C ILE A 55 -18.09 12.63 0.96
N THR A 56 -18.95 12.68 -0.05
CA THR A 56 -20.08 11.77 -0.21
C THR A 56 -19.79 10.71 -1.27
N GLU A 57 -20.58 9.63 -1.31
CA GLU A 57 -20.53 8.63 -2.38
C GLU A 57 -20.73 9.27 -3.78
N GLY A 58 -21.52 10.34 -3.85
CA GLY A 58 -21.69 11.12 -5.08
C GLY A 58 -20.39 11.70 -5.61
N HIS A 59 -19.56 12.29 -4.73
CA HIS A 59 -18.23 12.78 -5.13
C HIS A 59 -17.29 11.66 -5.60
N CYS A 60 -17.40 10.47 -5.00
CA CYS A 60 -16.59 9.33 -5.44
C CYS A 60 -16.95 8.88 -6.87
N SER A 61 -18.25 8.84 -7.21
CA SER A 61 -18.75 8.31 -8.47
C SER A 61 -18.90 9.34 -9.59
N SER A 62 -18.85 10.64 -9.29
CA SER A 62 -19.00 11.72 -10.29
C SER A 62 -17.75 11.94 -11.16
N GLY A 63 -16.59 11.47 -10.70
CA GLY A 63 -15.29 11.80 -11.29
C GLY A 63 -14.58 12.97 -10.62
N ASP A 64 -15.22 13.65 -9.66
CA ASP A 64 -14.66 14.82 -8.95
C ASP A 64 -13.53 14.44 -7.99
N LEU A 65 -13.61 13.25 -7.39
CA LEU A 65 -12.58 12.71 -6.50
C LEU A 65 -11.62 11.80 -7.25
N GLY A 66 -10.34 12.14 -7.20
CA GLY A 66 -9.24 11.31 -7.67
C GLY A 66 -8.41 10.72 -6.53
N VAL A 67 -7.51 9.81 -6.85
CA VAL A 67 -6.59 9.12 -5.92
C VAL A 67 -5.16 9.31 -6.37
N SER A 68 -4.29 9.66 -5.43
CA SER A 68 -2.83 9.64 -5.61
C SER A 68 -2.20 8.95 -4.40
N ILE A 69 -1.99 7.62 -4.48
CA ILE A 69 -1.48 6.81 -3.37
C ILE A 69 -0.38 5.90 -3.90
N GLY A 70 0.76 5.96 -3.25
CA GLY A 70 1.92 5.18 -3.62
C GLY A 70 2.39 4.18 -2.57
N SER A 71 3.30 3.33 -2.98
CA SER A 71 4.05 2.42 -2.12
C SER A 71 5.51 2.38 -2.56
N THR A 72 6.41 2.25 -1.61
CA THR A 72 7.86 2.23 -1.86
C THR A 72 8.27 1.03 -2.69
N VAL A 73 7.81 -0.15 -2.33
CA VAL A 73 8.26 -1.44 -2.93
C VAL A 73 7.12 -2.40 -3.25
N GLY A 74 5.88 -2.01 -3.07
CA GLY A 74 4.74 -2.92 -3.17
C GLY A 74 4.61 -3.81 -1.94
N SER A 75 4.19 -5.07 -2.13
CA SER A 75 4.04 -6.02 -1.03
C SER A 75 5.22 -6.99 -0.93
N PRO A 76 6.18 -6.78 -0.04
CA PRO A 76 7.25 -7.73 0.21
C PRO A 76 6.73 -9.05 0.81
N ILE A 77 5.60 -9.04 1.53
CA ILE A 77 4.94 -10.27 2.03
C ILE A 77 4.49 -11.13 0.85
N ALA A 78 3.76 -10.55 -0.11
CA ALA A 78 3.27 -11.27 -1.27
C ALA A 78 4.42 -11.71 -2.20
N THR A 79 5.42 -10.86 -2.37
CA THR A 79 6.64 -11.17 -3.14
C THR A 79 7.38 -12.35 -2.54
N HIS A 80 7.61 -12.35 -1.23
CA HIS A 80 8.23 -13.47 -0.53
C HIS A 80 7.41 -14.76 -0.70
N ALA A 81 6.11 -14.71 -0.51
CA ALA A 81 5.24 -15.86 -0.68
C ALA A 81 5.32 -16.43 -2.10
N PHE A 82 5.28 -15.56 -3.12
CA PHE A 82 5.41 -15.97 -4.52
C PHE A 82 6.73 -16.69 -4.78
N TYR A 83 7.85 -16.07 -4.42
CA TYR A 83 9.17 -16.69 -4.67
C TYR A 83 9.37 -17.99 -3.88
N LYS A 84 8.90 -18.04 -2.63
CA LYS A 84 8.97 -19.25 -1.81
C LYS A 84 8.22 -20.41 -2.48
N ASP A 85 6.97 -20.18 -2.90
CA ASP A 85 6.14 -21.21 -3.53
C ASP A 85 6.72 -21.64 -4.89
N PHE A 86 7.11 -20.67 -5.73
CA PHE A 86 7.66 -20.94 -7.06
C PHE A 86 9.02 -21.65 -7.01
N LEU A 87 9.97 -21.19 -6.20
CA LEU A 87 11.31 -21.76 -6.14
C LEU A 87 11.36 -23.13 -5.44
N SER A 88 10.42 -23.40 -4.56
CA SER A 88 10.35 -24.71 -3.87
C SER A 88 9.91 -25.85 -4.79
N SER A 89 9.14 -25.57 -5.83
CA SER A 89 8.56 -26.57 -6.72
C SER A 89 8.90 -26.38 -8.19
N THR A 90 9.39 -25.20 -8.58
CA THR A 90 9.64 -24.77 -9.97
C THR A 90 8.43 -24.95 -10.89
N THR A 91 7.22 -24.99 -10.31
CA THR A 91 5.93 -25.03 -11.03
C THR A 91 5.03 -23.91 -10.56
N LEU A 92 4.01 -23.57 -11.35
CA LEU A 92 3.00 -22.57 -11.01
C LEU A 92 1.74 -23.19 -10.36
N ASP A 93 1.68 -24.50 -10.21
CA ASP A 93 0.48 -25.22 -9.78
C ASP A 93 -0.01 -24.79 -8.38
N ASN A 94 0.93 -24.43 -7.51
CA ASN A 94 0.65 -23.99 -6.14
C ASN A 94 0.63 -22.47 -5.98
N VAL A 95 0.92 -21.71 -7.03
CA VAL A 95 0.99 -20.24 -6.96
C VAL A 95 -0.40 -19.64 -7.11
N ARG A 96 -0.83 -18.91 -6.09
CA ARG A 96 -2.16 -18.26 -6.12
C ARG A 96 -2.15 -17.06 -7.08
N ALA A 97 -3.04 -17.05 -8.07
CA ALA A 97 -3.17 -15.94 -9.02
C ALA A 97 -3.38 -14.55 -8.36
N THR A 98 -3.96 -14.53 -7.15
CA THR A 98 -4.16 -13.30 -6.38
C THR A 98 -2.86 -12.62 -5.94
N LEU A 99 -1.74 -13.37 -5.83
CA LEU A 99 -0.43 -12.82 -5.48
C LEU A 99 0.04 -11.79 -6.52
N PHE A 100 -0.27 -12.01 -7.80
CA PHE A 100 0.06 -11.03 -8.84
C PHE A 100 -0.50 -9.64 -8.53
N PHE A 101 -1.77 -9.56 -8.14
CA PHE A 101 -2.41 -8.28 -7.79
C PHE A 101 -1.89 -7.69 -6.47
N GLN A 102 -1.37 -8.53 -5.57
CA GLN A 102 -0.86 -8.10 -4.28
C GLN A 102 0.58 -7.56 -4.34
N ILE A 103 1.40 -8.07 -5.24
CA ILE A 103 2.83 -7.71 -5.36
C ILE A 103 3.00 -6.26 -5.84
N MET A 104 2.17 -5.80 -6.77
CA MET A 104 2.36 -4.54 -7.48
C MET A 104 2.16 -3.31 -6.57
N SER A 105 3.08 -2.35 -6.61
CA SER A 105 3.02 -1.13 -5.81
C SER A 105 1.76 -0.29 -6.07
N HIS A 106 1.30 -0.24 -7.31
CA HIS A 106 0.08 0.48 -7.69
C HIS A 106 -1.22 -0.16 -7.18
N SER A 107 -1.16 -1.38 -6.66
CA SER A 107 -2.35 -2.08 -6.16
C SER A 107 -2.99 -1.39 -4.95
N CYS A 108 -2.23 -0.63 -4.17
CA CYS A 108 -2.80 0.14 -3.07
C CYS A 108 -3.77 1.23 -3.58
N ALA A 109 -3.36 2.04 -4.57
CA ALA A 109 -4.24 3.05 -5.17
C ALA A 109 -5.45 2.43 -5.85
N SER A 110 -5.24 1.35 -6.61
CA SER A 110 -6.31 0.64 -7.33
C SER A 110 -7.35 0.05 -6.37
N ASN A 111 -6.91 -0.55 -5.27
CA ASN A 111 -7.82 -1.12 -4.28
C ASN A 111 -8.61 -0.04 -3.53
N VAL A 112 -7.98 1.09 -3.18
CA VAL A 112 -8.69 2.23 -2.59
C VAL A 112 -9.79 2.74 -3.54
N ALA A 113 -9.44 3.00 -4.79
CA ALA A 113 -10.41 3.46 -5.79
C ALA A 113 -11.56 2.47 -5.97
N HIS A 114 -11.26 1.16 -6.02
CA HIS A 114 -12.27 0.12 -6.19
C HIS A 114 -13.22 0.01 -4.98
N VAL A 115 -12.71 0.09 -3.76
CA VAL A 115 -13.54 -0.02 -2.54
C VAL A 115 -14.43 1.19 -2.35
N LEU A 116 -13.90 2.39 -2.60
CA LEU A 116 -14.61 3.64 -2.42
C LEU A 116 -15.45 4.04 -3.65
N GLY A 117 -15.39 3.28 -4.75
CA GLY A 117 -16.11 3.59 -5.98
C GLY A 117 -15.62 4.87 -6.66
N ILE A 118 -14.32 5.20 -6.51
CA ILE A 118 -13.74 6.42 -7.07
C ILE A 118 -13.53 6.25 -8.58
N THR A 119 -14.09 7.17 -9.35
CA THR A 119 -14.03 7.17 -10.82
C THR A 119 -13.18 8.29 -11.41
N GLY A 120 -12.66 9.18 -10.58
CA GLY A 120 -11.72 10.22 -10.99
C GLY A 120 -10.32 9.66 -11.31
N ARG A 121 -9.34 10.55 -11.41
CA ARG A 121 -7.97 10.16 -11.78
C ARG A 121 -7.33 9.26 -10.72
N LEU A 122 -6.61 8.24 -11.21
CA LEU A 122 -5.82 7.34 -10.38
C LEU A 122 -4.34 7.51 -10.72
N LEU A 123 -3.56 7.91 -9.71
CA LEU A 123 -2.11 8.03 -9.75
C LEU A 123 -1.51 7.10 -8.70
N ALA A 124 -0.46 6.40 -9.07
CA ALA A 124 0.24 5.48 -8.17
C ALA A 124 1.77 5.71 -8.25
N PRO A 125 2.26 6.82 -7.67
CA PRO A 125 3.69 7.13 -7.70
C PRO A 125 4.49 6.11 -6.90
N SER A 126 5.75 5.94 -7.30
CA SER A 126 6.75 5.16 -6.56
C SER A 126 8.10 5.86 -6.72
N SER A 127 8.63 6.34 -5.62
CA SER A 127 9.87 7.12 -5.55
C SER A 127 10.61 6.90 -4.23
N ALA A 128 10.67 5.65 -3.81
CA ALA A 128 11.28 5.22 -2.55
C ALA A 128 10.74 6.01 -1.35
N CYS A 129 11.62 6.54 -0.48
CA CYS A 129 11.24 7.26 0.74
C CYS A 129 10.41 8.53 0.49
N SER A 130 10.42 9.09 -0.71
CA SER A 130 9.64 10.27 -1.08
C SER A 130 8.28 9.98 -1.71
N THR A 131 7.89 8.72 -1.80
CA THR A 131 6.66 8.28 -2.50
C THR A 131 5.41 9.00 -2.00
N SER A 132 5.15 9.02 -0.69
CA SER A 132 3.97 9.68 -0.13
C SER A 132 3.99 11.21 -0.34
N THR A 133 5.17 11.83 -0.23
CA THR A 133 5.35 13.27 -0.49
C THR A 133 5.04 13.60 -1.94
N GLN A 134 5.53 12.79 -2.89
CA GLN A 134 5.22 12.98 -4.31
C GLN A 134 3.74 12.71 -4.61
N ALA A 135 3.12 11.74 -3.95
CA ALA A 135 1.69 11.50 -4.10
C ALA A 135 0.87 12.74 -3.73
N ILE A 136 1.23 13.42 -2.65
CA ILE A 136 0.60 14.68 -2.24
C ILE A 136 0.88 15.80 -3.26
N GLY A 137 2.13 15.91 -3.72
CA GLY A 137 2.52 16.88 -4.74
C GLY A 137 1.73 16.73 -6.04
N TYR A 138 1.60 15.52 -6.54
CA TYR A 138 0.80 15.25 -7.74
C TYR A 138 -0.69 15.55 -7.52
N GLY A 139 -1.22 15.25 -6.33
CA GLY A 139 -2.59 15.64 -5.99
C GLY A 139 -2.79 17.15 -6.03
N TYR A 140 -1.86 17.91 -5.45
CA TYR A 140 -1.85 19.37 -5.52
C TYR A 140 -1.81 19.87 -6.97
N GLU A 141 -0.92 19.33 -7.80
CA GLU A 141 -0.79 19.70 -9.21
C GLU A 141 -2.06 19.41 -10.03
N MET A 142 -2.73 18.28 -9.74
CA MET A 142 -3.99 17.93 -10.39
C MET A 142 -5.09 18.95 -10.09
N ILE A 143 -5.21 19.37 -8.83
CA ILE A 143 -6.18 20.37 -8.40
C ILE A 143 -5.81 21.75 -8.96
N ALA A 144 -4.55 22.18 -8.79
CA ALA A 144 -4.09 23.49 -9.24
C ALA A 144 -4.22 23.68 -10.75
N SER A 145 -4.12 22.59 -11.53
CA SER A 145 -4.30 22.64 -13.00
C SER A 145 -5.75 22.42 -13.45
N GLY A 146 -6.71 22.36 -12.53
CA GLY A 146 -8.12 22.15 -12.84
C GLY A 146 -8.46 20.80 -13.47
N LYS A 147 -7.60 19.80 -13.28
CA LYS A 147 -7.80 18.45 -13.82
C LYS A 147 -8.57 17.53 -12.89
N GLN A 148 -8.68 17.91 -11.62
CA GLN A 148 -9.38 17.21 -10.58
C GLN A 148 -9.84 18.20 -9.53
N ASP A 149 -11.01 18.04 -8.94
CA ASP A 149 -11.54 18.96 -7.92
C ASP A 149 -11.10 18.53 -6.51
N ILE A 150 -11.03 17.23 -6.27
CA ILE A 150 -10.66 16.65 -4.98
C ILE A 150 -9.63 15.54 -5.22
N MET A 151 -8.63 15.44 -4.35
CA MET A 151 -7.64 14.36 -4.41
C MET A 151 -7.43 13.71 -3.03
N LEU A 152 -7.52 12.39 -2.99
CA LEU A 152 -7.16 11.58 -1.86
C LEU A 152 -5.71 11.13 -2.02
N CYS A 153 -4.81 11.64 -1.16
CA CYS A 153 -3.37 11.51 -1.35
C CYS A 153 -2.69 10.83 -0.16
N GLY A 154 -1.64 10.08 -0.42
CA GLY A 154 -0.82 9.47 0.62
C GLY A 154 0.05 8.33 0.14
N GLY A 155 0.42 7.46 1.07
CA GLY A 155 1.17 6.25 0.78
C GLY A 155 1.01 5.22 1.87
N SER A 156 1.28 3.97 1.53
CA SER A 156 1.19 2.85 2.45
C SER A 156 2.23 1.80 2.12
N ASP A 157 2.91 1.34 3.16
CA ASP A 157 3.84 0.22 3.09
C ASP A 157 3.51 -0.80 4.19
N GLU A 158 3.99 -2.02 4.03
CA GLU A 158 3.84 -3.08 5.03
C GLU A 158 5.19 -3.48 5.59
N PHE A 159 5.18 -3.94 6.85
CA PHE A 159 6.40 -4.45 7.48
C PHE A 159 6.73 -5.86 6.99
N HIS A 160 7.98 -6.06 6.60
CA HIS A 160 8.55 -7.38 6.32
C HIS A 160 10.05 -7.39 6.62
N LEU A 161 10.59 -8.55 7.01
CA LEU A 161 12.02 -8.72 7.32
C LEU A 161 12.94 -8.35 6.15
N LEU A 162 12.53 -8.61 4.92
CA LEU A 162 13.29 -8.21 3.72
C LEU A 162 13.45 -6.69 3.63
N SER A 163 12.40 -5.93 3.91
CA SER A 163 12.47 -4.46 3.93
C SER A 163 13.43 -3.98 5.02
N ALA A 164 13.31 -4.51 6.23
CA ALA A 164 14.20 -4.18 7.34
C ALA A 164 15.67 -4.50 6.99
N ALA A 165 15.93 -5.67 6.42
CA ALA A 165 17.28 -6.08 6.00
C ALA A 165 17.85 -5.15 4.90
N THR A 166 17.03 -4.77 3.92
CA THR A 166 17.46 -3.84 2.86
C THR A 166 17.88 -2.49 3.43
N PHE A 167 17.07 -1.91 4.32
CA PHE A 167 17.41 -0.64 4.97
C PHE A 167 18.62 -0.76 5.91
N ASP A 168 18.81 -1.88 6.56
CA ASP A 168 19.96 -2.12 7.42
C ASP A 168 21.27 -2.21 6.64
N ILE A 169 21.28 -2.92 5.50
CA ILE A 169 22.44 -3.07 4.60
C ILE A 169 22.92 -1.71 4.09
N ILE A 170 22.02 -0.82 3.72
CA ILE A 170 22.36 0.52 3.22
C ILE A 170 22.56 1.55 4.34
N ASN A 171 22.58 1.12 5.61
CA ASN A 171 22.71 1.97 6.79
C ASN A 171 21.63 3.06 6.92
N ALA A 172 20.43 2.80 6.45
CA ALA A 172 19.29 3.71 6.51
C ALA A 172 18.23 3.31 7.56
N ALA A 173 18.48 2.24 8.32
CA ALA A 173 17.61 1.82 9.41
C ALA A 173 18.01 2.46 10.75
N SER A 174 17.02 2.72 11.60
CA SER A 174 17.28 3.08 13.01
C SER A 174 17.84 1.89 13.77
N ILE A 175 18.76 2.14 14.67
CA ILE A 175 19.41 1.17 15.58
C ILE A 175 19.12 1.50 17.04
#